data_16abd673e7f15e84a721cbf18995d598
#
_entry.id   16abd673e7f15e84a721cbf18995d598
#
_cell.length_a   1.000
_cell.length_b   1.000
_cell.length_c   1.000
_cell.angle_alpha   90.00
_cell.angle_beta   90.00
_cell.angle_gamma   90.00
#
_symmetry.space_group_name_H-M   'P 1'
#
loop_
_entity.id
_entity.type
_entity.pdbx_description
1 polymer ?
#
loop_
_entity_poly.entity_id
_entity_poly.type
_entity_poly.pdbx_seq_one_letter_code
_entity_poly.pdbx_strand_id
1 'polypeptide(L)'
;MTTLSRRSLLTLSLVAGTGLAVTACSPQSGNSTPPASGTNTGTAITRDPTTEVILLATHEGLFRLQNRELTQVGPGVDLMGFTTTPQGRYLASGHPGLNVDLPEPVGLIESTDQGETWEVLSRGGESDFHALATGPDRVLGFDGQLRISADGRSWDTLVIPSAPASLAIAPGTGTVLATTEEGVLRSGDDGATWATLDTPQLMSLIAWADDTSIVGVGIDGRLLTSTDAGNTWTASDQPIGKITALGANLTDDGAVEALMVADSAVLRTIDGGNTIEQLL
;
A
#
# COMPACT_ATOMS: atom_id res chain seq x y z
N MET A 1 68.20 3.37 5.94
CA MET A 1 68.60 4.79 5.75
C MET A 1 67.35 5.58 6.11
N THR A 2 67.35 6.03 7.29
CA THR A 2 67.40 7.41 7.85
C THR A 2 66.01 8.08 7.75
N THR A 3 65.24 8.13 8.88
CA THR A 3 65.23 9.12 9.98
C THR A 3 64.70 10.49 9.56
N LEU A 4 63.83 11.20 10.22
CA LEU A 4 63.56 11.74 11.53
C LEU A 4 62.30 12.63 11.42
N SER A 5 61.28 12.60 12.28
CA SER A 5 61.12 13.23 13.59
C SER A 5 61.06 14.78 13.63
N ARG A 6 59.99 15.32 14.21
CA ARG A 6 59.85 16.33 15.29
C ARG A 6 58.47 17.01 15.24
N ARG A 7 57.62 16.89 16.23
CA ARG A 7 57.50 17.54 17.55
C ARG A 7 57.37 19.06 17.50
N SER A 8 56.28 19.58 18.03
CA SER A 8 56.14 20.53 19.17
C SER A 8 54.99 21.49 18.88
N LEU A 9 54.21 22.09 19.73
CA LEU A 9 53.93 22.21 21.14
C LEU A 9 52.72 23.15 21.30
N LEU A 10 51.83 22.83 22.22
CA LEU A 10 51.07 23.65 23.16
C LEU A 10 50.91 25.17 22.95
N THR A 11 49.68 25.67 23.06
CA THR A 11 49.36 26.72 24.05
C THR A 11 47.88 26.64 24.51
N LEU A 12 47.76 26.64 25.82
CA LEU A 12 46.58 26.69 26.67
C LEU A 12 46.17 28.17 26.86
N SER A 13 44.90 28.52 26.78
CA SER A 13 44.39 29.75 27.38
C SER A 13 43.00 29.54 27.95
N LEU A 14 42.93 29.61 29.25
CA LEU A 14 41.77 29.57 30.12
C LEU A 14 41.20 30.97 30.24
N VAL A 15 39.91 31.20 30.03
CA VAL A 15 39.22 32.35 30.59
C VAL A 15 37.85 31.89 31.13
N ALA A 16 37.71 32.03 32.41
CA ALA A 16 36.49 31.85 33.16
C ALA A 16 35.59 33.10 33.05
N GLY A 17 34.32 32.90 32.84
CA GLY A 17 33.30 33.95 32.89
C GLY A 17 31.99 33.37 33.37
N THR A 18 31.70 33.58 34.65
CA THR A 18 30.43 33.28 35.32
C THR A 18 29.35 34.27 34.90
N GLY A 19 28.21 33.78 34.40
CA GLY A 19 27.00 34.56 34.19
C GLY A 19 25.78 33.70 34.42
N LEU A 20 25.14 33.85 35.59
CA LEU A 20 23.79 33.30 35.86
C LEU A 20 22.78 34.11 35.04
N ALA A 21 22.04 33.44 34.18
CA ALA A 21 20.78 33.95 33.63
C ALA A 21 19.67 32.96 33.98
N VAL A 22 18.80 33.37 34.88
CA VAL A 22 17.51 32.71 35.16
C VAL A 22 16.58 33.06 34.00
N THR A 23 16.20 32.08 33.18
CA THR A 23 15.13 32.22 32.22
C THR A 23 13.91 31.44 32.68
N ALA A 24 12.81 32.18 32.83
CA ALA A 24 11.50 31.69 33.18
C ALA A 24 10.97 30.72 32.12
N CYS A 25 10.48 29.55 32.56
CA CYS A 25 9.71 28.61 31.74
C CYS A 25 8.33 29.21 31.47
N SER A 26 8.07 29.57 30.21
CA SER A 26 6.70 29.68 29.69
C SER A 26 6.30 28.32 29.09
N PRO A 27 5.09 27.79 29.33
CA PRO A 27 4.61 26.62 28.66
C PRO A 27 4.26 26.99 27.22
N GLN A 28 5.11 26.58 26.30
CA GLN A 28 4.86 26.69 24.87
C GLN A 28 3.96 25.51 24.49
N SER A 29 2.71 25.83 24.13
CA SER A 29 1.81 24.89 23.45
C SER A 29 2.53 24.39 22.19
N GLY A 30 2.98 23.16 22.26
CA GLY A 30 3.61 22.50 21.12
C GLY A 30 2.57 22.23 20.05
N ASN A 31 2.53 23.09 19.06
CA ASN A 31 1.98 22.74 17.76
C ASN A 31 3.01 21.80 17.13
N SER A 32 2.85 20.50 17.27
CA SER A 32 3.65 19.51 16.58
C SER A 32 3.23 19.51 15.11
N THR A 33 3.90 20.34 14.31
CA THR A 33 3.94 20.15 12.88
C THR A 33 4.62 18.80 12.64
N PRO A 34 3.99 17.87 11.91
CA PRO A 34 4.66 16.62 11.56
C PRO A 34 5.92 16.93 10.75
N PRO A 35 7.02 16.18 10.90
CA PRO A 35 8.19 16.37 10.09
C PRO A 35 7.82 16.06 8.62
N ALA A 36 7.84 17.09 7.78
CA ALA A 36 7.81 16.92 6.34
C ALA A 36 9.18 16.39 5.91
N SER A 37 9.33 15.08 5.79
CA SER A 37 10.22 14.35 4.88
C SER A 37 10.36 12.89 5.31
N GLY A 38 9.28 12.11 5.13
CA GLY A 38 9.39 10.66 4.94
C GLY A 38 8.92 10.41 3.51
N THR A 39 9.64 9.62 2.77
CA THR A 39 9.17 9.09 1.49
C THR A 39 7.95 8.23 1.79
N ASN A 40 6.74 8.82 1.67
CA ASN A 40 5.49 8.06 1.75
C ASN A 40 5.43 7.11 0.54
N THR A 41 6.11 5.99 0.65
CA THR A 41 5.93 4.88 -0.27
C THR A 41 4.67 4.17 0.17
N GLY A 42 3.52 4.53 -0.43
CA GLY A 42 2.27 3.82 -0.23
C GLY A 42 2.42 2.38 -0.69
N THR A 43 1.97 1.44 0.12
CA THR A 43 1.92 0.01 -0.20
C THR A 43 0.57 -0.37 -0.79
N ALA A 44 -0.50 0.32 -0.38
CA ALA A 44 -1.84 0.18 -0.95
C ALA A 44 -2.63 1.50 -0.83
N ILE A 45 -3.54 1.71 -1.78
CA ILE A 45 -4.49 2.82 -1.77
C ILE A 45 -5.87 2.31 -2.20
N THR A 46 -6.92 2.73 -1.49
CA THR A 46 -8.31 2.35 -1.80
C THR A 46 -9.29 3.37 -1.25
N ARG A 47 -10.57 3.26 -1.63
CA ARG A 47 -11.66 3.90 -0.90
C ARG A 47 -12.19 2.98 0.18
N ASP A 48 -12.53 3.56 1.32
CA ASP A 48 -13.37 2.88 2.32
C ASP A 48 -14.75 2.64 1.71
N PRO A 49 -15.23 1.39 1.68
CA PRO A 49 -16.50 1.07 1.00
C PRO A 49 -17.74 1.60 1.72
N THR A 50 -17.60 2.13 2.93
CA THR A 50 -18.71 2.64 3.76
C THR A 50 -18.72 4.17 3.89
N THR A 51 -17.55 4.79 3.84
CA THR A 51 -17.39 6.25 4.05
C THR A 51 -16.88 6.98 2.82
N GLU A 52 -16.46 6.27 1.77
CA GLU A 52 -15.84 6.79 0.54
C GLU A 52 -14.51 7.55 0.75
N VAL A 53 -14.01 7.56 1.98
CA VAL A 53 -12.74 8.20 2.33
C VAL A 53 -11.60 7.44 1.67
N ILE A 54 -10.60 8.14 1.14
CA ILE A 54 -9.41 7.52 0.59
C ILE A 54 -8.51 7.08 1.74
N LEU A 55 -8.16 5.79 1.71
CA LEU A 55 -7.26 5.14 2.65
C LEU A 55 -5.90 4.90 1.96
N LEU A 56 -4.83 5.20 2.66
CA LEU A 56 -3.45 4.96 2.24
C LEU A 56 -2.74 4.13 3.29
N ALA A 57 -2.38 2.90 2.95
CA ALA A 57 -1.51 2.06 3.77
C ALA A 57 -0.04 2.33 3.41
N THR A 58 0.79 2.43 4.43
CA THR A 58 2.21 2.75 4.29
C THR A 58 3.05 1.96 5.30
N HIS A 59 4.37 2.02 5.18
CA HIS A 59 5.30 1.50 6.20
C HIS A 59 5.22 2.23 7.56
N GLU A 60 4.52 3.36 7.62
CA GLU A 60 4.35 4.14 8.86
C GLU A 60 2.97 3.94 9.51
N GLY A 61 2.05 3.27 8.80
CA GLY A 61 0.69 2.99 9.27
C GLY A 61 -0.38 3.27 8.22
N LEU A 62 -1.63 3.30 8.70
CA LEU A 62 -2.79 3.65 7.90
C LEU A 62 -3.07 5.15 7.98
N PHE A 63 -3.37 5.77 6.85
CA PHE A 63 -3.73 7.18 6.75
C PHE A 63 -5.07 7.35 6.04
N ARG A 64 -5.83 8.36 6.45
CA ARG A 64 -7.01 8.87 5.73
C ARG A 64 -6.64 10.15 5.02
N LEU A 65 -7.02 10.25 3.74
CA LEU A 65 -6.89 11.48 2.96
C LEU A 65 -8.26 12.15 2.87
N GLN A 66 -8.38 13.32 3.48
CA GLN A 66 -9.56 14.18 3.42
C GLN A 66 -9.13 15.63 3.26
N ASN A 67 -9.81 16.40 2.41
CA ASN A 67 -9.55 17.83 2.20
C ASN A 67 -8.07 18.14 1.89
N ARG A 68 -7.38 17.23 1.17
CA ARG A 68 -5.94 17.32 0.82
C ARG A 68 -5.01 17.23 2.06
N GLU A 69 -5.46 16.60 3.11
CA GLU A 69 -4.69 16.37 4.34
C GLU A 69 -4.68 14.88 4.67
N LEU A 70 -3.49 14.36 5.00
CA LEU A 70 -3.31 13.00 5.50
C LEU A 70 -3.36 13.02 7.03
N THR A 71 -4.24 12.18 7.58
CA THR A 71 -4.33 11.96 9.02
C THR A 71 -4.04 10.49 9.30
N GLN A 72 -3.06 10.22 10.15
CA GLN A 72 -2.77 8.85 10.61
C GLN A 72 -3.92 8.31 11.46
N VAL A 73 -4.22 7.04 11.30
CA VAL A 73 -5.29 6.33 12.00
C VAL A 73 -4.68 5.17 12.79
N GLY A 74 -5.01 5.13 14.08
CA GLY A 74 -4.57 4.05 14.96
C GLY A 74 -3.05 3.96 15.14
N PRO A 75 -2.53 2.78 15.49
CA PRO A 75 -1.11 2.57 15.71
C PRO A 75 -0.32 2.53 14.40
N GLY A 76 0.95 2.94 14.46
CA GLY A 76 1.88 2.86 13.34
C GLY A 76 2.36 1.43 13.11
N VAL A 77 1.58 0.62 12.42
CA VAL A 77 1.96 -0.72 11.92
C VAL A 77 2.58 -0.56 10.54
N ASP A 78 3.70 -1.21 10.29
CA ASP A 78 4.31 -1.27 8.95
C ASP A 78 3.45 -2.19 8.07
N LEU A 79 2.61 -1.57 7.22
CA LEU A 79 1.62 -2.27 6.40
C LEU A 79 2.22 -2.65 5.04
N MET A 80 2.49 -3.93 4.83
CA MET A 80 2.98 -4.50 3.56
C MET A 80 1.83 -4.86 2.62
N GLY A 81 0.76 -5.43 3.15
CA GLY A 81 -0.48 -5.73 2.46
C GLY A 81 -1.67 -5.08 3.16
N PHE A 82 -2.61 -4.53 2.38
CA PHE A 82 -3.83 -3.91 2.91
C PHE A 82 -4.99 -4.05 1.93
N THR A 83 -6.17 -4.35 2.44
CA THR A 83 -7.41 -4.44 1.67
C THR A 83 -8.62 -4.16 2.58
N THR A 84 -9.75 -3.82 1.98
CA THR A 84 -11.02 -3.65 2.67
C THR A 84 -12.04 -4.69 2.21
N THR A 85 -12.91 -5.12 3.10
CA THR A 85 -14.05 -5.99 2.72
C THR A 85 -15.28 -5.13 2.40
N PRO A 86 -16.24 -5.64 1.61
CA PRO A 86 -17.48 -4.92 1.33
C PRO A 86 -18.29 -4.54 2.59
N GLN A 87 -18.05 -5.23 3.70
CA GLN A 87 -18.69 -4.96 4.99
C GLN A 87 -17.97 -3.89 5.82
N GLY A 88 -16.91 -3.26 5.29
CA GLY A 88 -16.16 -2.20 5.95
C GLY A 88 -15.14 -2.69 6.98
N ARG A 89 -14.79 -3.99 6.99
CA ARG A 89 -13.64 -4.48 7.75
C ARG A 89 -12.35 -4.19 6.98
N TYR A 90 -11.29 -3.83 7.70
CA TYR A 90 -9.96 -3.70 7.12
C TYR A 90 -9.14 -4.93 7.45
N LEU A 91 -8.44 -5.44 6.46
CA LEU A 91 -7.49 -6.55 6.60
C LEU A 91 -6.11 -6.06 6.18
N ALA A 92 -5.11 -6.41 6.95
CA ALA A 92 -3.74 -6.01 6.68
C ALA A 92 -2.73 -7.08 7.10
N SER A 93 -1.50 -6.92 6.63
CA SER A 93 -0.35 -7.75 7.00
C SER A 93 0.92 -6.90 6.95
N GLY A 94 1.98 -7.37 7.61
CA GLY A 94 3.28 -6.71 7.64
C GLY A 94 3.99 -6.89 8.97
N HIS A 95 4.55 -5.81 9.51
CA HIS A 95 5.38 -5.85 10.71
C HIS A 95 4.86 -4.93 11.82
N PRO A 96 5.02 -5.29 13.11
CA PRO A 96 4.64 -4.40 14.19
C PRO A 96 5.52 -3.15 14.15
N GLY A 97 4.90 -1.98 14.33
CA GLY A 97 5.64 -0.74 14.52
C GLY A 97 6.27 -0.63 15.91
N LEU A 98 7.04 0.41 16.12
CA LEU A 98 7.60 0.70 17.43
C LEU A 98 6.46 0.90 18.45
N ASN A 99 6.52 0.17 19.57
CA ASN A 99 5.53 0.19 20.66
C ASN A 99 4.14 -0.37 20.30
N VAL A 100 4.05 -1.20 19.26
CA VAL A 100 2.83 -1.93 18.91
C VAL A 100 2.98 -3.37 19.41
N ASP A 101 2.07 -3.83 20.25
CA ASP A 101 2.07 -5.19 20.83
C ASP A 101 1.36 -6.17 19.88
N LEU A 102 2.02 -6.47 18.79
CA LEU A 102 1.62 -7.48 17.80
C LEU A 102 2.79 -8.43 17.53
N PRO A 103 2.53 -9.67 17.06
CA PRO A 103 3.60 -10.61 16.69
C PRO A 103 4.43 -10.10 15.49
N GLU A 104 5.64 -10.66 15.33
CA GLU A 104 6.55 -10.37 14.21
C GLU A 104 6.75 -11.64 13.34
N PRO A 105 6.30 -11.68 12.06
CA PRO A 105 5.41 -10.74 11.41
C PRO A 105 3.99 -10.74 12.01
N VAL A 106 3.17 -9.73 11.70
CA VAL A 106 1.84 -9.62 12.32
C VAL A 106 0.85 -10.71 11.87
N GLY A 107 1.12 -11.40 10.77
CA GLY A 107 0.19 -12.33 10.13
C GLY A 107 -0.91 -11.59 9.37
N LEU A 108 -2.13 -12.12 9.38
CA LEU A 108 -3.31 -11.35 8.99
C LEU A 108 -3.89 -10.68 10.23
N ILE A 109 -3.98 -9.37 10.19
CA ILE A 109 -4.63 -8.54 11.21
C ILE A 109 -5.93 -7.95 10.66
N GLU A 110 -6.88 -7.70 11.56
CA GLU A 110 -8.20 -7.17 11.26
C GLU A 110 -8.47 -5.91 12.08
N SER A 111 -9.12 -4.93 11.46
CA SER A 111 -9.77 -3.82 12.15
C SER A 111 -11.25 -3.77 11.79
N THR A 112 -12.10 -3.60 12.81
CA THR A 112 -13.55 -3.43 12.67
C THR A 112 -14.02 -2.02 13.07
N ASP A 113 -13.08 -1.14 13.40
CA ASP A 113 -13.29 0.24 13.84
C ASP A 113 -12.58 1.26 12.92
N GLN A 114 -12.49 0.92 11.64
CA GLN A 114 -11.92 1.77 10.60
C GLN A 114 -10.41 2.08 10.81
N GLY A 115 -9.65 1.13 11.37
CA GLY A 115 -8.20 1.23 11.53
C GLY A 115 -7.73 1.81 12.86
N GLU A 116 -8.65 2.16 13.78
CA GLU A 116 -8.27 2.70 15.09
C GLU A 116 -7.58 1.64 15.96
N THR A 117 -8.02 0.39 15.89
CA THR A 117 -7.38 -0.75 16.54
C THR A 117 -7.19 -1.92 15.59
N TRP A 118 -6.18 -2.75 15.87
CA TRP A 118 -5.85 -3.93 15.08
C TRP A 118 -5.74 -5.15 15.98
N GLU A 119 -6.34 -6.26 15.55
CA GLU A 119 -6.26 -7.55 16.23
C GLU A 119 -5.72 -8.62 15.29
N VAL A 120 -4.92 -9.56 15.81
CA VAL A 120 -4.43 -10.70 15.03
C VAL A 120 -5.61 -11.61 14.72
N LEU A 121 -5.94 -11.76 13.44
CA LEU A 121 -6.97 -12.67 12.99
C LEU A 121 -6.42 -14.08 12.83
N SER A 122 -5.24 -14.22 12.22
CA SER A 122 -4.55 -15.50 12.03
C SER A 122 -3.08 -15.30 11.65
N ARG A 123 -2.30 -16.38 11.71
CA ARG A 123 -0.93 -16.51 11.23
C ARG A 123 0.07 -15.50 11.81
N GLY A 124 -0.21 -14.95 12.99
CA GLY A 124 0.75 -14.10 13.70
C GLY A 124 2.05 -14.84 13.98
N GLY A 125 3.19 -14.22 13.69
CA GLY A 125 4.51 -14.84 13.77
C GLY A 125 4.86 -15.81 12.63
N GLU A 126 3.99 -15.98 11.63
CA GLU A 126 4.17 -16.96 10.56
C GLU A 126 4.16 -16.37 9.16
N SER A 127 3.29 -15.40 8.88
CA SER A 127 3.07 -14.86 7.53
C SER A 127 3.23 -13.34 7.48
N ASP A 128 3.88 -12.90 6.40
CA ASP A 128 3.93 -11.52 5.95
C ASP A 128 3.37 -11.47 4.51
N PHE A 129 2.09 -11.10 4.39
CA PHE A 129 1.41 -11.05 3.09
C PHE A 129 1.73 -9.76 2.37
N HIS A 130 2.65 -9.81 1.40
CA HIS A 130 3.01 -8.67 0.54
C HIS A 130 1.96 -8.38 -0.54
N ALA A 131 1.22 -9.38 -1.00
CA ALA A 131 0.04 -9.20 -1.83
C ALA A 131 -1.17 -9.78 -1.09
N LEU A 132 -2.21 -8.96 -0.92
CA LEU A 132 -3.42 -9.28 -0.18
C LEU A 132 -4.63 -8.74 -0.93
N ALA A 133 -5.63 -9.58 -1.16
CA ALA A 133 -6.85 -9.20 -1.86
C ALA A 133 -8.07 -9.87 -1.25
N THR A 134 -9.20 -9.15 -1.22
CA THR A 134 -10.49 -9.66 -0.77
C THR A 134 -11.46 -9.76 -1.94
N GLY A 135 -12.25 -10.81 -1.95
CA GLY A 135 -13.38 -11.02 -2.84
C GLY A 135 -14.70 -11.06 -2.08
N PRO A 136 -15.79 -11.50 -2.75
CA PRO A 136 -17.13 -11.53 -2.14
C PRO A 136 -17.18 -12.35 -0.84
N ASP A 137 -16.45 -13.46 -0.78
CA ASP A 137 -16.51 -14.45 0.31
C ASP A 137 -15.17 -15.08 0.64
N ARG A 138 -14.05 -14.46 0.23
CA ARG A 138 -12.71 -14.99 0.47
C ARG A 138 -11.62 -13.94 0.50
N VAL A 139 -10.48 -14.34 1.05
CA VAL A 139 -9.25 -13.58 1.11
C VAL A 139 -8.15 -14.40 0.44
N LEU A 140 -7.40 -13.80 -0.46
CA LEU A 140 -6.15 -14.35 -0.98
C LEU A 140 -4.96 -13.54 -0.45
N GLY A 141 -3.90 -14.24 -0.09
CA GLY A 141 -2.63 -13.63 0.34
C GLY A 141 -1.43 -14.39 -0.21
N PHE A 142 -0.33 -13.67 -0.43
CA PHE A 142 0.94 -14.26 -0.84
C PHE A 142 2.04 -13.90 0.16
N ASP A 143 2.60 -14.92 0.82
CA ASP A 143 3.69 -14.86 1.81
C ASP A 143 4.92 -15.70 1.37
N GLY A 144 5.13 -15.81 0.05
CA GLY A 144 6.03 -16.79 -0.58
C GLY A 144 5.27 -18.03 -1.06
N GLN A 145 4.03 -18.21 -0.61
CA GLN A 145 3.06 -19.19 -1.11
C GLN A 145 1.71 -18.50 -1.31
N LEU A 146 0.99 -18.86 -2.37
CA LEU A 146 -0.37 -18.37 -2.54
C LEU A 146 -1.28 -19.11 -1.57
N ARG A 147 -2.04 -18.35 -0.79
CA ARG A 147 -2.97 -18.88 0.20
C ARG A 147 -4.36 -18.33 -0.02
N ILE A 148 -5.37 -19.15 0.28
CA ILE A 148 -6.78 -18.77 0.24
C ILE A 148 -7.44 -19.08 1.58
N SER A 149 -8.35 -18.20 1.99
CA SER A 149 -9.18 -18.39 3.18
C SER A 149 -10.60 -17.87 2.93
N ALA A 150 -11.61 -18.57 3.43
CA ALA A 150 -13.00 -18.10 3.41
C ALA A 150 -13.32 -17.18 4.61
N ASP A 151 -12.57 -17.28 5.70
CA ASP A 151 -12.87 -16.60 6.97
C ASP A 151 -11.70 -15.73 7.49
N GLY A 152 -10.56 -15.74 6.79
CA GLY A 152 -9.31 -15.12 7.22
C GLY A 152 -8.61 -15.88 8.36
N ARG A 153 -9.14 -17.01 8.84
CA ARG A 153 -8.63 -17.76 9.99
C ARG A 153 -7.98 -19.07 9.59
N SER A 154 -8.63 -19.82 8.69
CA SER A 154 -8.17 -21.09 8.17
C SER A 154 -7.71 -20.92 6.72
N TRP A 155 -6.52 -21.42 6.39
CA TRP A 155 -5.88 -21.18 5.11
C TRP A 155 -5.52 -22.47 4.40
N ASP A 156 -5.86 -22.54 3.13
CA ASP A 156 -5.38 -23.55 2.19
C ASP A 156 -4.25 -22.95 1.33
N THR A 157 -3.29 -23.78 0.95
CA THR A 157 -2.22 -23.39 0.03
C THR A 157 -2.60 -23.75 -1.39
N LEU A 158 -2.43 -22.81 -2.31
CA LEU A 158 -2.69 -22.96 -3.73
C LEU A 158 -1.38 -22.94 -4.53
N VAL A 159 -1.43 -23.52 -5.72
CA VAL A 159 -0.30 -23.46 -6.67
C VAL A 159 -0.56 -22.34 -7.68
N ILE A 160 0.36 -21.41 -7.77
CA ILE A 160 0.39 -20.38 -8.82
C ILE A 160 1.64 -20.59 -9.68
N PRO A 161 1.55 -20.47 -11.03
CA PRO A 161 2.69 -20.74 -11.93
C PRO A 161 3.91 -19.84 -11.70
N SER A 162 3.70 -18.57 -11.34
CA SER A 162 4.73 -17.59 -11.07
C SER A 162 4.34 -16.71 -9.90
N ALA A 163 5.31 -16.24 -9.10
CA ALA A 163 5.06 -15.42 -7.93
C ALA A 163 4.35 -14.12 -8.31
N PRO A 164 3.23 -13.76 -7.64
CA PRO A 164 2.51 -12.53 -7.93
C PRO A 164 3.20 -11.31 -7.32
N ALA A 165 3.29 -10.23 -8.08
CA ALA A 165 3.63 -8.90 -7.59
C ALA A 165 2.40 -8.17 -7.04
N SER A 166 1.22 -8.41 -7.62
CA SER A 166 -0.06 -7.85 -7.19
C SER A 166 -1.18 -8.87 -7.40
N LEU A 167 -2.16 -8.86 -6.49
CA LEU A 167 -3.37 -9.67 -6.56
C LEU A 167 -4.60 -8.76 -6.57
N ALA A 168 -5.60 -9.11 -7.35
CA ALA A 168 -6.89 -8.44 -7.36
C ALA A 168 -8.03 -9.44 -7.57
N ILE A 169 -9.15 -9.27 -6.86
CA ILE A 169 -10.33 -10.12 -6.96
C ILE A 169 -11.52 -9.27 -7.39
N ALA A 170 -12.23 -9.70 -8.41
CA ALA A 170 -13.43 -9.03 -8.89
C ALA A 170 -14.54 -9.07 -7.82
N PRO A 171 -15.21 -7.93 -7.52
CA PRO A 171 -16.07 -7.80 -6.35
C PRO A 171 -17.34 -8.65 -6.38
N GLY A 172 -17.85 -9.00 -7.56
CA GLY A 172 -19.06 -9.82 -7.70
C GLY A 172 -18.77 -11.24 -8.18
N THR A 173 -17.93 -11.40 -9.24
CA THR A 173 -17.65 -12.70 -9.84
C THR A 173 -16.59 -13.51 -9.11
N GLY A 174 -15.75 -12.88 -8.26
CA GLY A 174 -14.63 -13.54 -7.61
C GLY A 174 -13.46 -13.89 -8.55
N THR A 175 -13.47 -13.41 -9.81
CA THR A 175 -12.36 -13.64 -10.74
C THR A 175 -11.08 -13.04 -10.20
N VAL A 176 -10.03 -13.86 -10.11
CA VAL A 176 -8.73 -13.44 -9.58
C VAL A 176 -7.80 -13.04 -10.73
N LEU A 177 -7.11 -11.93 -10.57
CA LEU A 177 -5.98 -11.52 -11.40
C LEU A 177 -4.71 -11.45 -10.56
N ALA A 178 -3.60 -11.86 -11.16
CA ALA A 178 -2.26 -11.78 -10.56
C ALA A 178 -1.27 -11.23 -11.60
N THR A 179 -0.59 -10.14 -11.29
CA THR A 179 0.55 -9.68 -12.10
C THR A 179 1.79 -10.48 -11.73
N THR A 180 2.53 -10.95 -12.71
CA THR A 180 3.76 -11.72 -12.51
C THR A 180 4.85 -11.26 -13.48
N GLU A 181 6.07 -11.75 -13.30
CA GLU A 181 7.18 -11.49 -14.23
C GLU A 181 6.92 -12.04 -15.64
N GLU A 182 6.04 -13.05 -15.78
CA GLU A 182 5.72 -13.70 -17.06
C GLU A 182 4.46 -13.10 -17.73
N GLY A 183 3.72 -12.23 -17.04
CA GLY A 183 2.47 -11.61 -17.51
C GLY A 183 1.39 -11.59 -16.45
N VAL A 184 0.18 -11.28 -16.88
CA VAL A 184 -1.00 -11.31 -16.01
C VAL A 184 -1.62 -12.70 -16.08
N LEU A 185 -1.84 -13.31 -14.93
CA LEU A 185 -2.56 -14.57 -14.77
C LEU A 185 -3.99 -14.30 -14.34
N ARG A 186 -4.93 -15.09 -14.84
CA ARG A 186 -6.36 -15.06 -14.51
C ARG A 186 -6.82 -16.43 -14.00
N SER A 187 -7.59 -16.42 -12.92
CA SER A 187 -8.30 -17.60 -12.40
C SER A 187 -9.79 -17.27 -12.26
N GLY A 188 -10.65 -18.18 -12.69
CA GLY A 188 -12.11 -18.12 -12.48
C GLY A 188 -12.61 -19.15 -11.45
N ASP A 189 -11.71 -19.80 -10.74
CA ASP A 189 -11.99 -20.90 -9.80
C ASP A 189 -11.16 -20.72 -8.50
N ASP A 190 -11.09 -19.48 -8.02
CA ASP A 190 -10.48 -19.13 -6.74
C ASP A 190 -8.99 -19.39 -6.63
N GLY A 191 -8.29 -19.35 -7.77
CA GLY A 191 -6.84 -19.62 -7.82
C GLY A 191 -6.49 -21.09 -7.92
N ALA A 192 -7.46 -21.99 -8.13
CA ALA A 192 -7.20 -23.43 -8.31
C ALA A 192 -6.53 -23.71 -9.67
N THR A 193 -6.96 -22.99 -10.73
CA THR A 193 -6.32 -23.05 -12.05
C THR A 193 -6.07 -21.65 -12.60
N TRP A 194 -5.05 -21.53 -13.43
CA TRP A 194 -4.60 -20.25 -13.98
C TRP A 194 -4.43 -20.33 -15.49
N ALA A 195 -4.80 -19.25 -16.16
CA ALA A 195 -4.54 -19.00 -17.57
C ALA A 195 -3.89 -17.61 -17.73
N THR A 196 -3.01 -17.48 -18.73
CA THR A 196 -2.45 -16.18 -19.09
C THR A 196 -3.55 -15.29 -19.68
N LEU A 197 -3.67 -14.06 -19.18
CA LEU A 197 -4.51 -13.03 -19.77
C LEU A 197 -3.68 -12.28 -20.83
N ASP A 198 -4.24 -12.11 -22.02
CA ASP A 198 -3.58 -11.34 -23.06
C ASP A 198 -3.61 -9.85 -22.73
N THR A 199 -2.44 -9.26 -22.58
CA THR A 199 -2.28 -7.84 -22.19
C THR A 199 -1.27 -7.17 -23.14
N PRO A 200 -1.44 -5.85 -23.42
CA PRO A 200 -0.53 -5.14 -24.36
C PRO A 200 0.93 -5.13 -23.93
N GLN A 201 1.19 -5.25 -22.63
CA GLN A 201 2.52 -5.28 -22.01
C GLN A 201 2.47 -5.93 -20.63
N LEU A 202 3.64 -6.17 -20.04
CA LEU A 202 3.72 -6.57 -18.62
C LEU A 202 3.18 -5.47 -17.71
N MET A 203 2.49 -5.88 -16.65
CA MET A 203 1.92 -5.00 -15.64
C MET A 203 2.56 -5.28 -14.28
N SER A 204 2.83 -4.22 -13.53
CA SER A 204 3.31 -4.30 -12.14
C SER A 204 2.19 -4.35 -11.12
N LEU A 205 1.11 -3.61 -11.36
CA LEU A 205 -0.07 -3.53 -10.48
C LEU A 205 -1.34 -3.73 -11.29
N ILE A 206 -2.38 -4.26 -10.65
CA ILE A 206 -3.70 -4.46 -11.24
C ILE A 206 -4.78 -4.32 -10.17
N ALA A 207 -5.93 -3.74 -10.54
CA ALA A 207 -7.08 -3.57 -9.67
C ALA A 207 -8.38 -3.69 -10.46
N TRP A 208 -9.44 -4.23 -9.83
CA TRP A 208 -10.80 -4.22 -10.35
C TRP A 208 -11.55 -3.00 -9.81
N ALA A 209 -12.26 -2.29 -10.69
CA ALA A 209 -13.25 -1.29 -10.29
C ALA A 209 -14.64 -1.91 -10.12
N ASP A 210 -14.97 -2.88 -10.97
CA ASP A 210 -16.14 -3.74 -10.91
C ASP A 210 -15.84 -5.08 -11.62
N ASP A 211 -16.86 -5.93 -11.89
CA ASP A 211 -16.66 -7.24 -12.55
C ASP A 211 -16.18 -7.18 -14.00
N THR A 212 -16.21 -6.01 -14.62
CA THR A 212 -15.85 -5.79 -16.03
C THR A 212 -14.72 -4.79 -16.22
N SER A 213 -14.54 -3.88 -15.28
CA SER A 213 -13.64 -2.75 -15.38
C SER A 213 -12.36 -3.00 -14.57
N ILE A 214 -11.23 -2.97 -15.28
CA ILE A 214 -9.89 -3.23 -14.72
C ILE A 214 -9.00 -2.02 -15.00
N VAL A 215 -8.16 -1.69 -14.02
CA VAL A 215 -7.04 -0.77 -14.19
C VAL A 215 -5.75 -1.52 -13.92
N GLY A 216 -4.77 -1.39 -14.80
CA GLY A 216 -3.43 -1.94 -14.63
C GLY A 216 -2.36 -0.86 -14.79
N VAL A 217 -1.20 -1.10 -14.22
CA VAL A 217 0.00 -0.26 -14.39
C VAL A 217 1.02 -1.02 -15.20
N GLY A 218 1.30 -0.54 -16.41
CA GLY A 218 2.34 -1.09 -17.28
C GLY A 218 3.75 -0.82 -16.73
N ILE A 219 4.70 -1.66 -17.10
CA ILE A 219 6.10 -1.49 -16.69
C ILE A 219 6.74 -0.20 -17.24
N ASP A 220 6.11 0.43 -18.23
CA ASP A 220 6.49 1.74 -18.76
C ASP A 220 5.86 2.93 -18.00
N GLY A 221 5.10 2.68 -16.94
CA GLY A 221 4.44 3.68 -16.10
C GLY A 221 3.13 4.24 -16.69
N ARG A 222 2.57 3.63 -17.73
CA ARG A 222 1.25 3.96 -18.28
C ARG A 222 0.15 3.24 -17.52
N LEU A 223 -1.03 3.87 -17.44
CA LEU A 223 -2.24 3.15 -17.09
C LEU A 223 -2.77 2.39 -18.30
N LEU A 224 -3.28 1.21 -18.02
CA LEU A 224 -4.00 0.35 -18.94
C LEU A 224 -5.39 0.12 -18.37
N THR A 225 -6.44 0.41 -19.12
CA THR A 225 -7.82 0.22 -18.70
C THR A 225 -8.52 -0.76 -19.62
N SER A 226 -9.35 -1.62 -19.03
CA SER A 226 -10.28 -2.51 -19.72
C SER A 226 -11.67 -2.32 -19.14
N THR A 227 -12.70 -2.39 -19.97
CA THR A 227 -14.12 -2.35 -19.56
C THR A 227 -14.88 -3.61 -19.98
N ASP A 228 -14.16 -4.65 -20.38
CA ASP A 228 -14.68 -5.93 -20.87
C ASP A 228 -13.96 -7.14 -20.21
N ALA A 229 -13.64 -6.99 -18.94
CA ALA A 229 -12.96 -7.99 -18.12
C ALA A 229 -11.61 -8.46 -18.70
N GLY A 230 -10.87 -7.55 -19.32
CA GLY A 230 -9.52 -7.79 -19.82
C GLY A 230 -9.45 -8.33 -21.25
N ASN A 231 -10.58 -8.35 -21.99
CA ASN A 231 -10.56 -8.81 -23.39
C ASN A 231 -9.94 -7.74 -24.31
N THR A 232 -10.15 -6.46 -24.02
CA THR A 232 -9.50 -5.35 -24.75
C THR A 232 -8.96 -4.33 -23.77
N TRP A 233 -7.91 -3.61 -24.20
CA TRP A 233 -7.18 -2.66 -23.35
C TRP A 233 -6.95 -1.34 -24.07
N THR A 234 -7.05 -0.26 -23.31
CA THR A 234 -6.67 1.10 -23.72
C THR A 234 -5.56 1.60 -22.81
N ALA A 235 -4.48 2.11 -23.39
CA ALA A 235 -3.39 2.71 -22.63
C ALA A 235 -3.55 4.24 -22.55
N SER A 236 -3.11 4.85 -21.45
CA SER A 236 -2.98 6.31 -21.34
C SER A 236 -2.00 6.85 -22.35
N ASP A 237 -2.20 8.10 -22.79
CA ASP A 237 -1.36 8.75 -23.80
C ASP A 237 0.10 8.90 -23.34
N GLN A 238 0.31 9.15 -22.05
CA GLN A 238 1.61 9.38 -21.44
C GLN A 238 1.83 8.48 -20.21
N PRO A 239 3.08 8.14 -19.88
CA PRO A 239 3.42 7.58 -18.57
C PRO A 239 3.08 8.58 -17.46
N ILE A 240 2.57 8.07 -16.33
CA ILE A 240 2.24 8.89 -15.15
C ILE A 240 3.46 9.04 -14.24
N GLY A 241 4.35 8.05 -14.23
CA GLY A 241 5.51 7.99 -13.35
C GLY A 241 5.70 6.63 -12.71
N LYS A 242 6.49 6.55 -11.65
CA LYS A 242 6.67 5.34 -10.87
C LYS A 242 5.51 5.18 -9.90
N ILE A 243 4.49 4.43 -10.30
CA ILE A 243 3.33 4.12 -9.47
C ILE A 243 3.70 2.97 -8.53
N THR A 244 3.49 3.17 -7.22
CA THR A 244 3.80 2.19 -6.16
C THR A 244 2.56 1.58 -5.52
N ALA A 245 1.40 2.25 -5.62
CA ALA A 245 0.12 1.72 -5.16
C ALA A 245 -0.99 2.10 -6.15
N LEU A 246 -1.95 1.20 -6.34
CA LEU A 246 -3.09 1.35 -7.25
C LEU A 246 -4.36 0.87 -6.56
N GLY A 247 -5.41 1.68 -6.63
CA GLY A 247 -6.79 1.32 -6.31
C GLY A 247 -7.69 1.67 -7.48
N ALA A 248 -8.77 0.92 -7.68
CA ALA A 248 -9.77 1.19 -8.69
C ALA A 248 -11.18 1.08 -8.10
N ASN A 249 -12.07 1.98 -8.51
CA ASN A 249 -13.45 2.05 -8.07
C ASN A 249 -14.34 2.57 -9.22
N LEU A 250 -15.64 2.45 -9.08
CA LEU A 250 -16.58 3.25 -9.89
C LEU A 250 -16.95 4.51 -9.13
N THR A 251 -17.05 5.61 -9.85
CA THR A 251 -17.67 6.85 -9.35
C THR A 251 -19.19 6.73 -9.37
N ASP A 252 -19.92 7.63 -8.72
CA ASP A 252 -21.39 7.65 -8.67
C ASP A 252 -22.03 7.72 -10.07
N ASP A 253 -21.37 8.33 -11.03
CA ASP A 253 -21.80 8.42 -12.44
C ASP A 253 -21.31 7.25 -13.31
N GLY A 254 -20.65 6.26 -12.70
CA GLY A 254 -20.21 5.02 -13.33
C GLY A 254 -18.89 5.13 -14.11
N ALA A 255 -18.13 6.20 -13.96
CA ALA A 255 -16.79 6.27 -14.52
C ALA A 255 -15.79 5.42 -13.72
N VAL A 256 -14.79 4.86 -14.40
CA VAL A 256 -13.71 4.12 -13.75
C VAL A 256 -12.73 5.12 -13.13
N GLU A 257 -12.69 5.13 -11.81
CA GLU A 257 -11.70 5.89 -11.04
C GLU A 257 -10.46 5.04 -10.78
N ALA A 258 -9.28 5.61 -11.03
CA ALA A 258 -8.02 5.08 -10.54
C ALA A 258 -7.40 6.03 -9.51
N LEU A 259 -7.08 5.48 -8.35
CA LEU A 259 -6.31 6.13 -7.28
C LEU A 259 -4.89 5.57 -7.31
N MET A 260 -3.90 6.43 -7.21
CA MET A 260 -2.51 6.03 -7.35
C MET A 260 -1.61 6.75 -6.35
N VAL A 261 -0.54 6.09 -5.95
CA VAL A 261 0.62 6.74 -5.33
C VAL A 261 1.75 6.71 -6.35
N ALA A 262 2.24 7.89 -6.72
CA ALA A 262 3.38 8.03 -7.63
C ALA A 262 4.30 9.16 -7.13
N ASP A 263 5.60 8.87 -7.03
CA ASP A 263 6.62 9.85 -6.60
C ASP A 263 6.23 10.61 -5.31
N SER A 264 5.62 9.90 -4.35
CA SER A 264 5.10 10.43 -3.07
C SER A 264 3.87 11.35 -3.18
N ALA A 265 3.27 11.49 -4.35
CA ALA A 265 2.00 12.18 -4.55
C ALA A 265 0.83 11.18 -4.58
N VAL A 266 -0.33 11.61 -4.10
CA VAL A 266 -1.59 10.88 -4.28
C VAL A 266 -2.30 11.48 -5.49
N LEU A 267 -2.53 10.64 -6.48
CA LEU A 267 -3.07 11.00 -7.78
C LEU A 267 -4.42 10.31 -8.03
N ARG A 268 -5.27 10.95 -8.81
CA ARG A 268 -6.57 10.46 -9.23
C ARG A 268 -6.78 10.69 -10.72
N THR A 269 -7.43 9.75 -11.37
CA THR A 269 -7.97 9.93 -12.73
C THR A 269 -9.31 9.24 -12.87
N ILE A 270 -10.17 9.73 -13.77
CA ILE A 270 -11.46 9.11 -14.14
C ILE A 270 -11.59 8.89 -15.65
N ASP A 271 -10.53 9.13 -16.40
CA ASP A 271 -10.49 9.06 -17.86
C ASP A 271 -9.33 8.19 -18.39
N GLY A 272 -8.92 7.19 -17.59
CA GLY A 272 -7.86 6.24 -17.96
C GLY A 272 -6.46 6.86 -17.98
N GLY A 273 -6.24 7.95 -17.25
CA GLY A 273 -4.92 8.57 -17.12
C GLY A 273 -4.64 9.69 -18.12
N ASN A 274 -5.64 10.13 -18.88
CA ASN A 274 -5.46 11.25 -19.81
C ASN A 274 -5.48 12.60 -19.06
N THR A 275 -6.23 12.68 -17.97
CA THR A 275 -6.22 13.81 -17.03
C THR A 275 -5.86 13.29 -15.64
N ILE A 276 -4.88 13.92 -15.00
CA ILE A 276 -4.42 13.56 -13.65
C ILE A 276 -4.75 14.70 -12.69
N GLU A 277 -5.50 14.39 -11.66
CA GLU A 277 -5.74 15.26 -10.51
C GLU A 277 -4.76 14.88 -9.40
N GLN A 278 -3.98 15.83 -8.91
CA GLN A 278 -3.17 15.62 -7.71
C GLN A 278 -4.02 15.95 -6.47
N LEU A 279 -4.20 14.95 -5.59
CA LEU A 279 -4.96 15.07 -4.35
C LEU A 279 -4.09 15.48 -3.16
N LEU A 280 -2.78 15.12 -3.22
CA LEU A 280 -1.77 15.46 -2.21
C LEU A 280 -0.41 15.65 -2.88
#